data_3bf69dbea65032aa88ddc8e403969355
#
_entry.id   3bf69dbea65032aa88ddc8e403969355
#
_cell.length_a   1.000
_cell.length_b   1.000
_cell.length_c   1.000
_cell.angle_alpha   90.00
_cell.angle_beta   90.00
_cell.angle_gamma   90.00
#
_symmetry.space_group_name_H-M   'P 1'
#
loop_
_entity.id
_entity.type
_entity.pdbx_description
1 polymer ?
#
loop_
_entity_poly.entity_id
_entity_poly.type
_entity_poly.pdbx_seq_one_letter_code
_entity_poly.pdbx_strand_id
1 'polypeptide(L)'
;MEHSYIAIGILISGLLMAPMGAGAASPESRSAQAFVQDFYTWYGQEEKKEHGMALSDYAIKTKPQLFSAAIIQGLEEDEAAQAKVPGEVVGLDFDPILNAQDDCGTYKAGKVKRVDDGYRVELFDHCSDAKPPRPAVIAAVQKQKGSWVFVDFIYPGSGDLFSELQALKKERERSGKGK
;
A
#
# COMPACT_ATOMS: atom_id res chain seq x y z
N MET A 1 20.95 69.54 45.62
CA MET A 1 21.36 68.10 45.57
C MET A 1 20.17 67.31 45.15
N GLU A 2 20.10 67.06 43.84
CA GLU A 2 18.98 66.27 43.24
C GLU A 2 19.45 64.83 43.03
N HIS A 3 18.70 63.90 43.56
CA HIS A 3 18.95 62.49 43.37
C HIS A 3 17.99 61.98 42.28
N SER A 4 18.56 61.70 41.08
CA SER A 4 17.84 61.04 40.01
C SER A 4 17.80 59.55 40.26
N TYR A 5 16.60 58.96 40.37
CA TYR A 5 16.39 57.56 40.42
C TYR A 5 16.11 57.02 38.96
N ILE A 6 17.01 56.15 38.48
CA ILE A 6 16.86 55.47 37.22
C ILE A 6 16.03 54.19 37.46
N ALA A 7 14.83 54.13 36.90
CA ALA A 7 14.00 52.93 36.94
C ALA A 7 14.42 51.98 35.81
N ILE A 8 14.93 50.81 36.17
CA ILE A 8 15.27 49.74 35.24
C ILE A 8 14.00 48.90 35.00
N GLY A 9 13.40 49.05 33.82
CA GLY A 9 12.30 48.22 33.37
C GLY A 9 12.79 46.87 32.92
N ILE A 10 12.40 45.81 33.62
CA ILE A 10 12.65 44.39 33.20
C ILE A 10 11.55 43.99 32.21
N LEU A 11 11.91 43.84 30.94
CA LEU A 11 11.08 43.26 29.91
C LEU A 11 11.12 41.74 30.07
N ILE A 12 10.05 41.15 30.61
CA ILE A 12 9.85 39.71 30.62
C ILE A 12 9.28 39.31 29.27
N SER A 13 10.14 38.83 28.38
CA SER A 13 9.70 38.18 27.13
C SER A 13 9.10 36.82 27.43
N GLY A 14 7.78 36.73 27.49
CA GLY A 14 7.05 35.50 27.62
C GLY A 14 7.16 34.68 26.32
N LEU A 15 7.93 33.60 26.37
CA LEU A 15 8.00 32.59 25.29
C LEU A 15 6.68 31.83 25.27
N LEU A 16 5.77 32.15 24.34
CA LEU A 16 4.56 31.38 24.08
C LEU A 16 4.99 30.05 23.47
N MET A 17 5.03 28.97 24.24
CA MET A 17 5.03 27.61 23.73
C MET A 17 3.67 27.33 23.13
N ALA A 18 3.57 27.33 21.80
CA ALA A 18 2.41 26.82 21.08
C ALA A 18 2.28 25.30 21.37
N PRO A 19 1.08 24.78 21.70
CA PRO A 19 0.90 23.36 21.86
C PRO A 19 1.19 22.67 20.52
N MET A 20 2.08 21.69 20.52
CA MET A 20 2.27 20.76 19.39
C MET A 20 0.97 19.96 19.26
N GLY A 21 0.03 20.48 18.47
CA GLY A 21 -1.19 19.77 18.12
C GLY A 21 -0.84 18.50 17.37
N ALA A 22 -1.52 17.40 17.72
CA ALA A 22 -1.50 16.15 16.95
C ALA A 22 -1.75 16.52 15.48
N GLY A 23 -0.71 16.37 14.64
CA GLY A 23 -0.69 16.91 13.30
C GLY A 23 -1.84 16.36 12.45
N ALA A 24 -2.73 17.24 12.02
CA ALA A 24 -3.76 16.89 11.04
C ALA A 24 -3.08 16.26 9.80
N ALA A 25 -3.65 15.17 9.28
CA ALA A 25 -3.15 14.51 8.08
C ALA A 25 -2.96 15.53 6.95
N SER A 26 -1.80 15.50 6.29
CA SER A 26 -1.52 16.43 5.19
C SER A 26 -2.53 16.26 4.04
N PRO A 27 -2.80 17.27 3.21
CA PRO A 27 -3.65 17.11 2.03
C PRO A 27 -3.19 15.96 1.14
N GLU A 28 -1.89 15.75 1.03
CA GLU A 28 -1.31 14.71 0.21
C GLU A 28 -1.51 13.31 0.81
N SER A 29 -1.37 13.15 2.13
CA SER A 29 -1.66 11.87 2.78
C SER A 29 -3.14 11.49 2.68
N ARG A 30 -4.06 12.47 2.78
CA ARG A 30 -5.49 12.23 2.54
C ARG A 30 -5.77 11.82 1.09
N SER A 31 -5.08 12.44 0.13
CA SER A 31 -5.19 12.08 -1.29
C SER A 31 -4.67 10.67 -1.56
N ALA A 32 -3.56 10.25 -0.94
CA ALA A 32 -3.05 8.88 -1.03
C ALA A 32 -4.04 7.87 -0.43
N GLN A 33 -4.62 8.18 0.73
CA GLN A 33 -5.64 7.35 1.36
C GLN A 33 -6.89 7.19 0.50
N ALA A 34 -7.39 8.30 -0.07
CA ALA A 34 -8.54 8.28 -0.96
C ALA A 34 -8.28 7.42 -2.21
N PHE A 35 -7.11 7.58 -2.85
CA PHE A 35 -6.71 6.76 -3.99
C PHE A 35 -6.75 5.26 -3.68
N VAL A 36 -6.18 4.85 -2.54
CA VAL A 36 -6.21 3.46 -2.10
C VAL A 36 -7.64 3.00 -1.82
N GLN A 37 -8.44 3.81 -1.10
CA GLN A 37 -9.83 3.46 -0.79
C GLN A 37 -10.69 3.29 -2.05
N ASP A 38 -10.56 4.20 -3.02
CA ASP A 38 -11.32 4.16 -4.27
C ASP A 38 -10.97 2.91 -5.09
N PHE A 39 -9.68 2.57 -5.16
CA PHE A 39 -9.24 1.35 -5.82
C PHE A 39 -9.84 0.10 -5.16
N TYR A 40 -9.72 -0.05 -3.84
CA TYR A 40 -10.22 -1.24 -3.16
C TYR A 40 -11.75 -1.30 -3.08
N THR A 41 -12.43 -0.17 -3.15
CA THR A 41 -13.88 -0.14 -3.33
C THR A 41 -14.29 -0.74 -4.68
N TRP A 42 -13.59 -0.36 -5.75
CA TRP A 42 -13.78 -0.95 -7.07
C TRP A 42 -13.37 -2.44 -7.09
N TYR A 43 -12.22 -2.78 -6.52
CA TYR A 43 -11.68 -4.15 -6.51
C TYR A 43 -12.64 -5.13 -5.84
N GLY A 44 -13.16 -4.82 -4.66
CA GLY A 44 -14.16 -5.64 -3.97
C GLY A 44 -15.53 -5.71 -4.68
N GLN A 45 -15.84 -4.80 -5.61
CA GLN A 45 -17.01 -4.94 -6.47
C GLN A 45 -16.75 -5.89 -7.64
N GLU A 46 -15.51 -5.88 -8.17
CA GLU A 46 -15.11 -6.79 -9.26
C GLU A 46 -14.98 -8.24 -8.79
N GLU A 47 -14.59 -8.49 -7.55
CA GLU A 47 -14.49 -9.81 -6.94
C GLU A 47 -15.79 -10.63 -7.05
N LYS A 48 -16.93 -9.95 -7.01
CA LYS A 48 -18.26 -10.58 -7.14
C LYS A 48 -18.62 -11.00 -8.57
N LYS A 49 -17.71 -10.79 -9.53
CA LYS A 49 -17.92 -11.05 -10.94
C LYS A 49 -16.95 -12.11 -11.44
N GLU A 50 -17.37 -12.87 -12.44
CA GLU A 50 -16.49 -13.80 -13.12
C GLU A 50 -15.68 -13.06 -14.21
N HIS A 51 -14.36 -13.17 -14.18
CA HIS A 51 -13.47 -12.52 -15.14
C HIS A 51 -12.73 -13.52 -16.04
N GLY A 52 -12.81 -14.83 -15.77
CA GLY A 52 -12.10 -15.86 -16.50
C GLY A 52 -10.57 -15.84 -16.30
N MET A 53 -10.08 -15.07 -15.34
CA MET A 53 -8.67 -14.94 -14.93
C MET A 53 -8.61 -14.52 -13.48
N ALA A 54 -7.43 -14.56 -12.86
CA ALA A 54 -7.21 -14.03 -11.51
C ALA A 54 -7.60 -12.54 -11.45
N LEU A 55 -8.17 -12.11 -10.32
CA LEU A 55 -8.65 -10.74 -10.19
C LEU A 55 -7.50 -9.72 -10.24
N SER A 56 -6.33 -10.06 -9.71
CA SER A 56 -5.12 -9.25 -9.81
C SER A 56 -4.70 -9.02 -11.27
N ASP A 57 -4.75 -10.05 -12.11
CA ASP A 57 -4.45 -9.95 -13.55
C ASP A 57 -5.48 -9.07 -14.27
N TYR A 58 -6.75 -9.26 -13.93
CA TYR A 58 -7.82 -8.41 -14.44
C TYR A 58 -7.61 -6.95 -14.08
N ALA A 59 -7.17 -6.66 -12.84
CA ALA A 59 -6.91 -5.31 -12.38
C ALA A 59 -5.76 -4.64 -13.15
N ILE A 60 -4.61 -5.31 -13.32
CA ILE A 60 -3.48 -4.73 -14.07
C ILE A 60 -3.78 -4.58 -15.56
N LYS A 61 -4.58 -5.46 -16.15
CA LYS A 61 -5.02 -5.36 -17.56
C LYS A 61 -6.04 -4.24 -17.78
N THR A 62 -6.95 -4.03 -16.81
CA THR A 62 -8.06 -3.07 -16.95
C THR A 62 -7.67 -1.65 -16.51
N LYS A 63 -6.81 -1.53 -15.51
CA LYS A 63 -6.37 -0.26 -14.90
C LYS A 63 -4.84 -0.16 -14.81
N PRO A 64 -4.08 -0.42 -15.89
CA PRO A 64 -2.61 -0.43 -15.83
C PRO A 64 -2.02 0.89 -15.33
N GLN A 65 -2.69 2.01 -15.57
CA GLN A 65 -2.25 3.34 -15.13
C GLN A 65 -2.21 3.51 -13.60
N LEU A 66 -2.83 2.61 -12.83
CA LEU A 66 -2.82 2.64 -11.37
C LEU A 66 -1.65 1.88 -10.75
N PHE A 67 -0.86 1.16 -11.56
CA PHE A 67 0.25 0.33 -11.09
C PHE A 67 1.58 0.79 -11.70
N SER A 68 2.66 0.61 -10.96
CA SER A 68 4.00 0.81 -11.50
C SER A 68 4.31 -0.25 -12.57
N ALA A 69 5.16 0.12 -13.53
CA ALA A 69 5.60 -0.82 -14.56
C ALA A 69 6.26 -2.08 -13.96
N ALA A 70 6.92 -1.94 -12.81
CA ALA A 70 7.56 -3.06 -12.12
C ALA A 70 6.55 -4.08 -11.55
N ILE A 71 5.42 -3.61 -10.99
CA ILE A 71 4.34 -4.52 -10.55
C ILE A 71 3.75 -5.24 -11.75
N ILE A 72 3.38 -4.51 -12.81
CA ILE A 72 2.78 -5.09 -14.01
C ILE A 72 3.71 -6.17 -14.58
N GLN A 73 4.97 -5.84 -14.80
CA GLN A 73 5.95 -6.79 -15.33
C GLN A 73 6.13 -8.01 -14.45
N GLY A 74 6.21 -7.82 -13.12
CA GLY A 74 6.40 -8.93 -12.18
C GLY A 74 5.22 -9.92 -12.19
N LEU A 75 3.99 -9.42 -12.21
CA LEU A 75 2.78 -10.25 -12.27
C LEU A 75 2.62 -10.94 -13.65
N GLU A 76 2.89 -10.24 -14.76
CA GLU A 76 2.87 -10.83 -16.10
C GLU A 76 3.93 -11.95 -16.27
N GLU A 77 5.15 -11.76 -15.70
CA GLU A 77 6.19 -12.79 -15.70
C GLU A 77 5.75 -14.02 -14.89
N ASP A 78 5.04 -13.83 -13.79
CA ASP A 78 4.55 -14.90 -12.94
C ASP A 78 3.41 -15.67 -13.62
N GLU A 79 2.41 -14.97 -14.15
CA GLU A 79 1.32 -15.53 -14.97
C GLU A 79 1.88 -16.37 -16.14
N ALA A 80 2.86 -15.80 -16.86
CA ALA A 80 3.48 -16.50 -17.99
C ALA A 80 4.29 -17.75 -17.58
N ALA A 81 4.83 -17.78 -16.36
CA ALA A 81 5.51 -18.94 -15.82
C ALA A 81 4.51 -20.04 -15.43
N GLN A 82 3.43 -19.66 -14.74
CA GLN A 82 2.34 -20.55 -14.35
C GLN A 82 1.69 -21.23 -15.56
N ALA A 83 1.46 -20.48 -16.65
CA ALA A 83 0.85 -20.99 -17.88
C ALA A 83 1.68 -22.08 -18.58
N LYS A 84 2.99 -22.19 -18.31
CA LYS A 84 3.88 -23.20 -18.92
C LYS A 84 3.78 -24.57 -18.25
N VAL A 85 3.22 -24.67 -17.06
CA VAL A 85 3.15 -25.90 -16.26
C VAL A 85 1.72 -26.12 -15.75
N PRO A 86 0.76 -26.40 -16.64
CA PRO A 86 -0.63 -26.58 -16.26
C PRO A 86 -0.77 -27.76 -15.29
N GLY A 87 -1.50 -27.55 -14.19
CA GLY A 87 -1.72 -28.54 -13.15
C GLY A 87 -0.71 -28.52 -12.00
N GLU A 88 0.33 -27.69 -12.07
CA GLU A 88 1.26 -27.42 -10.97
C GLU A 88 1.13 -25.95 -10.53
N VAL A 89 1.32 -25.65 -9.26
CA VAL A 89 1.39 -24.27 -8.74
C VAL A 89 2.85 -23.87 -8.68
N VAL A 90 3.28 -22.99 -9.59
CA VAL A 90 4.67 -22.48 -9.68
C VAL A 90 4.75 -20.95 -9.59
N GLY A 91 3.61 -20.30 -9.52
CA GLY A 91 3.43 -18.87 -9.32
C GLY A 91 2.77 -18.55 -7.98
N LEU A 92 2.26 -17.32 -7.87
CA LEU A 92 1.46 -16.91 -6.73
C LEU A 92 0.18 -17.76 -6.64
N ASP A 93 -0.08 -18.32 -5.46
CA ASP A 93 -1.28 -19.12 -5.15
C ASP A 93 -2.32 -18.35 -4.33
N PHE A 94 -2.16 -17.06 -4.22
CA PHE A 94 -3.04 -16.13 -3.52
C PHE A 94 -3.19 -14.83 -4.30
N ASP A 95 -4.22 -14.04 -3.98
CA ASP A 95 -4.36 -12.70 -4.54
C ASP A 95 -3.32 -11.75 -3.91
N PRO A 96 -2.31 -11.29 -4.69
CA PRO A 96 -1.22 -10.47 -4.18
C PRO A 96 -1.65 -9.04 -3.81
N ILE A 97 -2.80 -8.57 -4.29
CA ILE A 97 -3.35 -7.25 -3.97
C ILE A 97 -4.06 -7.29 -2.61
N LEU A 98 -4.58 -8.46 -2.22
CA LEU A 98 -5.32 -8.67 -0.98
C LEU A 98 -4.54 -9.42 0.09
N ASN A 99 -3.47 -10.13 -0.29
CA ASN A 99 -2.78 -11.10 0.58
C ASN A 99 -3.74 -12.16 1.13
N ALA A 100 -4.63 -12.66 0.29
CA ALA A 100 -5.67 -13.60 0.67
C ALA A 100 -5.92 -14.64 -0.43
N GLN A 101 -6.37 -15.83 -0.04
CA GLN A 101 -6.90 -16.85 -0.96
C GLN A 101 -8.43 -16.75 -1.06
N ASP A 102 -9.08 -16.44 0.07
CA ASP A 102 -10.52 -16.20 0.15
C ASP A 102 -10.76 -14.77 0.67
N ASP A 103 -11.70 -14.08 0.08
CA ASP A 103 -11.96 -12.69 0.33
C ASP A 103 -13.46 -12.42 0.59
N CYS A 104 -13.75 -11.28 1.20
CA CYS A 104 -15.12 -10.85 1.52
C CYS A 104 -15.57 -9.59 0.77
N GLY A 105 -14.75 -9.04 -0.10
CA GLY A 105 -15.09 -7.90 -0.96
C GLY A 105 -15.29 -6.57 -0.26
N THR A 106 -14.90 -6.43 1.01
CA THR A 106 -15.07 -5.20 1.76
C THR A 106 -13.78 -4.77 2.44
N TYR A 107 -13.24 -3.63 2.01
CA TYR A 107 -11.93 -3.12 2.46
C TYR A 107 -12.02 -1.68 2.92
N LYS A 108 -11.22 -1.33 3.94
CA LYS A 108 -11.12 0.02 4.47
C LYS A 108 -9.67 0.47 4.59
N ALA A 109 -9.36 1.58 3.94
CA ALA A 109 -8.09 2.25 4.09
C ALA A 109 -7.97 2.90 5.48
N GLY A 110 -6.91 2.55 6.20
CA GLY A 110 -6.63 2.97 7.56
C GLY A 110 -5.55 4.04 7.64
N LYS A 111 -4.57 3.82 8.53
CA LYS A 111 -3.49 4.76 8.78
C LYS A 111 -2.59 4.96 7.57
N VAL A 112 -2.21 6.21 7.36
CA VAL A 112 -1.26 6.61 6.32
C VAL A 112 0.06 7.01 6.96
N LYS A 113 1.15 6.44 6.50
CA LYS A 113 2.51 6.77 6.91
C LYS A 113 3.29 7.29 5.70
N ARG A 114 3.87 8.49 5.82
CA ARG A 114 4.82 8.99 4.82
C ARG A 114 6.11 8.17 4.89
N VAL A 115 6.65 7.84 3.74
CA VAL A 115 7.97 7.24 3.52
C VAL A 115 8.74 8.10 2.52
N ASP A 116 10.02 7.80 2.27
CA ASP A 116 10.92 8.67 1.50
C ASP A 116 10.30 9.16 0.18
N ASP A 117 9.79 8.24 -0.64
CA ASP A 117 9.30 8.56 -1.98
C ASP A 117 7.77 8.49 -2.12
N GLY A 118 7.02 8.33 -1.03
CA GLY A 118 5.58 8.16 -1.12
C GLY A 118 4.88 7.93 0.21
N TYR A 119 3.89 7.06 0.18
CA TYR A 119 3.08 6.73 1.35
C TYR A 119 2.82 5.23 1.45
N ARG A 120 2.71 4.75 2.68
CA ARG A 120 2.19 3.44 3.03
C ARG A 120 0.81 3.62 3.64
N VAL A 121 -0.18 2.95 3.07
CA VAL A 121 -1.58 3.02 3.50
C VAL A 121 -1.99 1.64 4.00
N GLU A 122 -2.35 1.55 5.27
CA GLU A 122 -2.88 0.32 5.85
C GLU A 122 -4.24 0.00 5.23
N LEU A 123 -4.48 -1.26 4.91
CA LEU A 123 -5.75 -1.76 4.42
C LEU A 123 -6.27 -2.84 5.34
N PHE A 124 -7.50 -2.70 5.77
CA PHE A 124 -8.20 -3.66 6.62
C PHE A 124 -9.31 -4.32 5.84
N ASP A 125 -9.38 -5.64 5.92
CA ASP A 125 -10.57 -6.40 5.53
C ASP A 125 -11.69 -6.20 6.57
N HIS A 126 -12.91 -6.18 6.13
CA HIS A 126 -14.11 -6.04 6.97
C HIS A 126 -15.07 -7.20 6.69
N CYS A 127 -14.59 -8.43 6.86
CA CYS A 127 -15.38 -9.66 6.70
C CYS A 127 -16.32 -9.94 7.86
N SER A 128 -16.18 -9.20 8.96
CA SER A 128 -17.04 -9.30 10.15
C SER A 128 -17.25 -7.92 10.76
N ASP A 129 -18.21 -7.79 11.66
CA ASP A 129 -18.49 -6.55 12.42
C ASP A 129 -17.33 -6.15 13.35
N ALA A 130 -16.47 -7.09 13.71
CA ALA A 130 -15.30 -6.82 14.54
C ALA A 130 -14.18 -6.15 13.69
N LYS A 131 -13.61 -5.05 14.20
CA LYS A 131 -12.43 -4.45 13.56
C LYS A 131 -11.27 -5.43 13.60
N PRO A 132 -10.65 -5.75 12.45
CA PRO A 132 -9.49 -6.62 12.42
C PRO A 132 -8.31 -6.01 13.22
N PRO A 133 -7.55 -6.83 13.96
CA PRO A 133 -6.49 -6.36 14.87
C PRO A 133 -5.26 -5.82 14.11
N ARG A 134 -5.09 -6.22 12.86
CA ARG A 134 -3.97 -5.80 12.00
C ARG A 134 -4.45 -5.59 10.56
N PRO A 135 -3.74 -4.78 9.75
CA PRO A 135 -4.06 -4.67 8.34
C PRO A 135 -3.80 -5.99 7.61
N ALA A 136 -4.63 -6.31 6.63
CA ALA A 136 -4.41 -7.42 5.70
C ALA A 136 -3.22 -7.14 4.79
N VAL A 137 -3.16 -5.91 4.25
CA VAL A 137 -2.11 -5.41 3.36
C VAL A 137 -1.74 -3.99 3.75
N ILE A 138 -0.51 -3.59 3.44
CA ILE A 138 -0.09 -2.19 3.45
C ILE A 138 0.26 -1.83 2.01
N ALA A 139 -0.60 -1.03 1.37
CA ALA A 139 -0.37 -0.55 0.02
C ALA A 139 0.71 0.53 0.01
N ALA A 140 1.79 0.34 -0.74
CA ALA A 140 2.79 1.36 -1.00
C ALA A 140 2.42 2.13 -2.28
N VAL A 141 2.30 3.46 -2.16
CA VAL A 141 1.89 4.32 -3.27
C VAL A 141 2.83 5.50 -3.44
N GLN A 142 3.05 5.90 -4.69
CA GLN A 142 3.88 7.05 -5.07
C GLN A 142 3.18 7.87 -6.14
N LYS A 143 3.59 9.14 -6.31
CA LYS A 143 3.18 9.92 -7.46
C LYS A 143 4.17 9.71 -8.62
N GLN A 144 3.64 9.26 -9.75
CA GLN A 144 4.36 9.19 -11.00
C GLN A 144 3.65 10.07 -12.04
N LYS A 145 4.37 11.03 -12.62
CA LYS A 145 3.82 12.01 -13.58
C LYS A 145 2.57 12.74 -13.04
N GLY A 146 2.53 13.01 -11.72
CA GLY A 146 1.44 13.71 -11.05
C GLY A 146 0.26 12.84 -10.60
N SER A 147 0.18 11.58 -10.98
CA SER A 147 -0.87 10.63 -10.60
C SER A 147 -0.36 9.62 -9.56
N TRP A 148 -1.23 9.18 -8.66
CA TRP A 148 -0.92 8.09 -7.74
C TRP A 148 -0.83 6.76 -8.49
N VAL A 149 0.17 5.95 -8.10
CA VAL A 149 0.32 4.57 -8.54
C VAL A 149 0.70 3.67 -7.37
N PHE A 150 0.24 2.44 -7.37
CA PHE A 150 0.75 1.38 -6.52
C PHE A 150 2.17 1.03 -6.97
N VAL A 151 3.08 0.93 -6.01
CA VAL A 151 4.49 0.58 -6.27
C VAL A 151 4.89 -0.71 -5.57
N ASP A 152 4.14 -1.13 -4.54
CA ASP A 152 4.32 -2.40 -3.86
C ASP A 152 3.11 -2.75 -2.98
N PHE A 153 2.98 -4.02 -2.59
CA PHE A 153 2.04 -4.52 -1.59
C PHE A 153 2.83 -5.25 -0.50
N ILE A 154 2.78 -4.71 0.73
CA ILE A 154 3.53 -5.21 1.87
C ILE A 154 2.59 -6.07 2.71
N TYR A 155 3.02 -7.28 3.04
CA TYR A 155 2.26 -8.28 3.77
C TYR A 155 2.72 -8.31 5.24
N PRO A 156 1.90 -7.86 6.19
CA PRO A 156 2.29 -7.77 7.59
C PRO A 156 2.74 -9.12 8.17
N GLY A 157 4.04 -9.26 8.41
CA GLY A 157 4.64 -10.47 8.96
C GLY A 157 5.19 -11.48 7.94
N SER A 158 5.05 -11.23 6.62
CA SER A 158 5.50 -12.18 5.59
C SER A 158 6.26 -11.57 4.40
N GLY A 159 6.58 -10.27 4.40
CA GLY A 159 7.36 -9.66 3.32
C GLY A 159 6.55 -8.71 2.45
N ASP A 160 6.79 -8.73 1.15
CA ASP A 160 6.14 -7.89 0.15
C ASP A 160 6.05 -8.61 -1.20
N LEU A 161 5.25 -8.06 -2.12
CA LEU A 161 5.02 -8.66 -3.43
C LEU A 161 6.32 -8.90 -4.22
N PHE A 162 7.24 -7.93 -4.20
CA PHE A 162 8.48 -8.11 -4.96
C PHE A 162 9.36 -9.22 -4.39
N SER A 163 9.44 -9.35 -3.07
CA SER A 163 10.17 -10.42 -2.41
C SER A 163 9.60 -11.80 -2.78
N GLU A 164 8.27 -11.93 -2.80
CA GLU A 164 7.58 -13.16 -3.21
C GLU A 164 7.86 -13.50 -4.68
N LEU A 165 7.66 -12.57 -5.60
CA LEU A 165 7.93 -12.76 -7.02
C LEU A 165 9.39 -13.14 -7.29
N GLN A 166 10.34 -12.54 -6.58
CA GLN A 166 11.75 -12.90 -6.68
C GLN A 166 12.05 -14.31 -6.15
N ALA A 167 11.41 -14.70 -5.05
CA ALA A 167 11.57 -16.04 -4.48
C ALA A 167 11.05 -17.10 -5.45
N LEU A 168 9.85 -16.93 -6.00
CA LEU A 168 9.24 -17.82 -7.00
C LEU A 168 10.10 -17.92 -8.26
N LYS A 169 10.58 -16.79 -8.78
CA LYS A 169 11.49 -16.78 -9.95
C LYS A 169 12.76 -17.59 -9.70
N LYS A 170 13.39 -17.42 -8.53
CA LYS A 170 14.59 -18.17 -8.13
C LYS A 170 14.33 -19.66 -8.03
N GLU A 171 13.19 -20.06 -7.51
CA GLU A 171 12.79 -21.46 -7.36
C GLU A 171 12.58 -22.12 -8.72
N ARG A 172 11.88 -21.46 -9.63
CA ARG A 172 11.70 -21.91 -11.02
C ARG A 172 13.03 -22.07 -11.75
N GLU A 173 13.99 -21.15 -11.56
CA GLU A 173 15.32 -21.24 -12.18
C GLU A 173 16.14 -22.42 -11.62
N ARG A 174 15.97 -22.76 -10.35
CA ARG A 174 16.64 -23.95 -9.74
C ARG A 174 16.05 -25.24 -10.26
N SER A 175 14.72 -25.34 -10.32
CA SER A 175 14.00 -26.50 -10.80
C SER A 175 14.25 -26.78 -12.29
N GLY A 176 14.40 -25.72 -13.10
CA GLY A 176 14.71 -25.83 -14.53
C GLY A 176 16.15 -26.26 -14.85
N LYS A 177 17.10 -26.10 -13.92
CA LYS A 177 18.52 -26.51 -14.09
C LYS A 177 18.77 -27.98 -13.71
N GLY A 178 17.78 -28.64 -13.10
CA GLY A 178 17.88 -30.05 -12.68
C GLY A 178 17.37 -31.08 -13.70
N LYS A 179 16.94 -30.61 -14.88
CA LYS A 179 16.52 -31.46 -16.01
C LYS A 179 17.52 -31.30 -17.15
#